data_cabd3e6826ba852f63c5b0e179f05b74
#
_entry.id   cabd3e6826ba852f63c5b0e179f05b74
#
_cell.length_a   1.000
_cell.length_b   1.000
_cell.length_c   1.000
_cell.angle_alpha   90.00
_cell.angle_beta   90.00
_cell.angle_gamma   90.00
#
_symmetry.space_group_name_H-M   'P 1'
#
loop_
_entity.id
_entity.type
_entity.pdbx_description
1 polymer ?
#
loop_
_entity_poly.entity_id
_entity_poly.type
_entity_poly.pdbx_seq_one_letter_code
_entity_poly.pdbx_strand_id
1 'polypeptide(L)'
;MHTGLACHSDRRGTQHFYSDFHPSSQTSQDIRLVDHGSKEPISKDAISSGRKATVVVAGCAAVDITSQAEVLIRPDQKSTYPGKVSVSLGGVARNIAEATHRVMSVSNGSDATTLLVAPIGNDEFGKLISSMTESLGMRTDGLVPVEGRQSPVCNLLLDSHGELQWGISDMDLPNTWETDRVGLTFTEQP
;
A
#
# COMPACT_ATOMS: atom_id res chain seq x y z
N MET A 1 -9.19 12.72 20.17
CA MET A 1 -10.30 12.48 19.21
C MET A 1 -9.72 11.64 18.06
N HIS A 2 -10.24 10.45 17.87
CA HIS A 2 -9.74 9.49 16.89
C HIS A 2 -10.31 9.84 15.52
N THR A 3 -9.46 10.17 14.56
CA THR A 3 -9.84 10.17 13.15
C THR A 3 -9.17 8.97 12.50
N GLY A 4 -9.90 7.87 12.46
CA GLY A 4 -9.51 6.67 11.74
C GLY A 4 -10.25 6.61 10.42
N LEU A 5 -9.53 6.41 9.32
CA LEU A 5 -10.12 5.97 8.06
C LEU A 5 -10.47 4.49 8.23
N ALA A 6 -11.74 4.15 8.37
CA ALA A 6 -12.20 2.78 8.42
C ALA A 6 -12.61 2.33 7.01
N CYS A 7 -12.00 1.26 6.53
CA CYS A 7 -12.47 0.55 5.34
C CYS A 7 -13.40 -0.58 5.79
N HIS A 8 -14.63 -0.58 5.32
CA HIS A 8 -15.59 -1.65 5.57
C HIS A 8 -16.05 -2.23 4.24
N SER A 9 -15.93 -3.53 4.07
CA SER A 9 -16.46 -4.22 2.91
C SER A 9 -17.84 -4.80 3.23
N ASP A 10 -18.81 -4.59 2.35
CA ASP A 10 -20.10 -5.24 2.45
C ASP A 10 -20.03 -6.71 1.97
N ARG A 11 -21.09 -7.48 2.20
CA ARG A 11 -21.19 -8.91 1.79
C ARG A 11 -21.14 -9.12 0.26
N ARG A 12 -21.04 -8.05 -0.53
CA ARG A 12 -20.93 -8.06 -1.99
C ARG A 12 -19.54 -7.60 -2.47
N GLY A 13 -18.59 -7.35 -1.53
CA GLY A 13 -17.22 -6.97 -1.87
C GLY A 13 -17.04 -5.50 -2.25
N THR A 14 -18.05 -4.65 -2.04
CA THR A 14 -17.96 -3.21 -2.31
C THR A 14 -17.28 -2.51 -1.15
N GLN A 15 -16.17 -1.82 -1.43
CA GLN A 15 -15.45 -1.03 -0.44
C GLN A 15 -16.04 0.38 -0.33
N HIS A 16 -16.45 0.76 0.86
CA HIS A 16 -16.92 2.12 1.17
C HIS A 16 -15.92 2.83 2.06
N PHE A 17 -15.51 4.04 1.66
CA PHE A 17 -14.62 4.89 2.43
C PHE A 17 -15.42 6.06 3.03
N TYR A 18 -15.34 6.25 4.33
CA TYR A 18 -15.88 7.41 5.02
C TYR A 18 -14.75 8.18 5.70
N SER A 19 -14.69 9.48 5.47
CA SER A 19 -13.84 10.40 6.19
C SER A 19 -14.69 11.45 6.87
N ASP A 20 -14.71 11.46 8.21
CA ASP A 20 -15.19 12.61 8.97
C ASP A 20 -14.01 13.56 9.19
N PHE A 21 -13.97 14.63 8.41
CA PHE A 21 -12.93 15.64 8.52
C PHE A 21 -13.44 16.83 9.37
N HIS A 22 -12.89 16.97 10.57
CA HIS A 22 -13.00 18.21 11.36
C HIS A 22 -11.59 18.80 11.54
N PRO A 23 -11.34 20.03 11.06
CA PRO A 23 -10.03 20.64 11.21
C PRO A 23 -9.91 21.29 12.58
N SER A 24 -9.08 20.74 13.47
CA SER A 24 -8.60 21.47 14.65
C SER A 24 -7.19 21.01 15.01
N SER A 25 -6.28 22.01 15.00
CA SER A 25 -4.92 22.07 15.56
C SER A 25 -3.91 21.01 15.13
N GLN A 26 -2.86 21.49 14.43
CA GLN A 26 -1.66 20.75 14.10
C GLN A 26 -0.87 20.41 15.37
N THR A 27 -0.87 19.14 15.76
CA THR A 27 0.11 18.54 16.67
C THR A 27 0.92 17.53 15.88
N SER A 28 2.24 17.70 15.81
CA SER A 28 3.14 16.70 15.23
C SER A 28 3.20 15.49 16.15
N GLN A 29 2.89 14.32 15.62
CA GLN A 29 2.88 13.05 16.37
C GLN A 29 4.10 12.20 15.97
N ASP A 30 4.81 11.67 16.97
CA ASP A 30 5.84 10.65 16.73
C ASP A 30 5.19 9.27 16.63
N ILE A 31 5.40 8.59 15.50
CA ILE A 31 4.85 7.26 15.24
C ILE A 31 5.96 6.23 15.38
N ARG A 32 5.75 5.24 16.23
CA ARG A 32 6.64 4.08 16.40
C ARG A 32 5.89 2.80 16.03
N LEU A 33 6.51 1.97 15.20
CA LEU A 33 6.04 0.63 14.88
C LEU A 33 6.56 -0.35 15.93
N VAL A 34 5.68 -1.16 16.52
CA VAL A 34 6.03 -2.22 17.47
C VAL A 34 5.46 -3.53 16.96
N ASP A 35 6.31 -4.52 16.74
CA ASP A 35 5.88 -5.88 16.40
C ASP A 35 5.57 -6.69 17.68
N HIS A 36 4.35 -7.18 17.79
CA HIS A 36 3.91 -8.03 18.90
C HIS A 36 3.84 -9.54 18.57
N GLY A 37 4.28 -9.97 17.38
CA GLY A 37 4.02 -11.31 16.87
C GLY A 37 5.23 -12.25 16.69
N SER A 38 6.43 -11.75 16.61
CA SER A 38 7.65 -12.54 16.54
C SER A 38 8.40 -12.54 17.87
N LYS A 39 8.91 -13.68 18.31
CA LYS A 39 9.76 -13.77 19.51
C LYS A 39 11.15 -13.12 19.33
N GLU A 40 11.46 -12.63 18.15
CA GLU A 40 12.66 -11.86 17.84
C GLU A 40 12.26 -10.39 17.68
N PRO A 41 12.88 -9.48 18.44
CA PRO A 41 12.63 -8.05 18.26
C PRO A 41 13.10 -7.65 16.86
N ILE A 42 12.23 -6.96 16.09
CA ILE A 42 12.68 -6.23 14.91
C ILE A 42 13.88 -5.40 15.36
N SER A 43 15.01 -5.57 14.67
CA SER A 43 16.23 -4.85 15.01
C SER A 43 15.90 -3.37 15.19
N LYS A 44 16.25 -2.82 16.34
CA LYS A 44 16.04 -1.38 16.64
C LYS A 44 16.68 -0.46 15.60
N ASP A 45 17.57 -1.01 14.79
CA ASP A 45 18.29 -0.32 13.73
C ASP A 45 17.42 -0.08 12.47
N ALA A 46 16.34 -0.86 12.27
CA ALA A 46 15.39 -0.66 11.16
C ALA A 46 14.49 0.59 11.37
N ILE A 47 14.33 1.07 12.60
CA ILE A 47 13.50 2.24 12.95
C ILE A 47 14.34 3.51 13.17
N SER A 48 15.66 3.41 13.00
CA SER A 48 16.62 4.41 13.48
C SER A 48 16.88 5.59 12.52
N SER A 49 16.08 5.80 11.50
CA SER A 49 16.22 7.05 10.72
C SER A 49 15.48 8.20 11.37
N GLY A 50 15.59 8.55 12.58
CA GLY A 50 15.05 9.71 13.32
C GLY A 50 14.24 10.81 12.60
N ARG A 51 13.78 10.53 11.37
CA ARG A 51 12.97 11.44 10.56
C ARG A 51 11.51 11.27 10.93
N LYS A 52 10.93 12.31 11.47
CA LYS A 52 9.48 12.39 11.69
C LYS A 52 8.75 12.25 10.35
N ALA A 53 7.69 11.44 10.28
CA ALA A 53 6.80 11.48 9.16
C ALA A 53 5.78 12.60 9.36
N THR A 54 5.62 13.44 8.34
CA THR A 54 4.63 14.53 8.36
C THR A 54 3.24 13.97 8.04
N VAL A 55 3.18 12.99 7.14
CA VAL A 55 1.95 12.29 6.76
C VAL A 55 2.20 10.79 6.82
N VAL A 56 1.29 10.07 7.44
CA VAL A 56 1.28 8.60 7.46
C VAL A 56 0.04 8.12 6.73
N VAL A 57 0.25 7.22 5.78
CA VAL A 57 -0.81 6.54 5.04
C VAL A 57 -0.71 5.06 5.33
N ALA A 58 -1.73 4.49 5.97
CA ALA A 58 -1.78 3.07 6.30
C ALA A 58 -2.78 2.34 5.40
N GLY A 59 -2.43 1.15 4.94
CA GLY A 59 -3.31 0.29 4.15
C GLY A 59 -2.57 -0.59 3.15
N CYS A 60 -3.15 -0.84 1.99
CA CYS A 60 -2.65 -1.79 1.00
C CYS A 60 -1.62 -1.18 0.05
N ALA A 61 -0.54 -1.94 -0.18
CA ALA A 61 0.35 -1.82 -1.34
C ALA A 61 0.28 -3.15 -2.11
N ALA A 62 0.18 -3.10 -3.43
CA ALA A 62 0.03 -4.28 -4.27
C ALA A 62 0.86 -4.17 -5.54
N VAL A 63 1.04 -5.29 -6.21
CA VAL A 63 1.56 -5.34 -7.59
C VAL A 63 0.37 -5.53 -8.54
N ASP A 64 0.24 -4.64 -9.51
CA ASP A 64 -0.73 -4.75 -10.59
C ASP A 64 -0.04 -5.32 -11.83
N ILE A 65 -0.49 -6.49 -12.29
CA ILE A 65 -0.07 -7.13 -13.53
C ILE A 65 -1.18 -6.90 -14.55
N THR A 66 -0.94 -6.05 -15.52
CA THR A 66 -1.93 -5.72 -16.56
C THR A 66 -1.53 -6.38 -17.87
N SER A 67 -2.41 -7.25 -18.37
CA SER A 67 -2.28 -7.90 -19.67
C SER A 67 -3.28 -7.29 -20.63
N GLN A 68 -2.82 -6.63 -21.69
CA GLN A 68 -3.69 -6.06 -22.72
C GLN A 68 -3.54 -6.85 -24.02
N ALA A 69 -4.63 -7.45 -24.48
CA ALA A 69 -4.65 -8.14 -25.76
C ALA A 69 -4.63 -7.15 -26.94
N GLU A 70 -4.00 -7.51 -28.02
CA GLU A 70 -4.01 -6.71 -29.28
C GLU A 70 -5.25 -6.95 -30.11
N VAL A 71 -6.06 -7.95 -29.75
CA VAL A 71 -7.28 -8.34 -30.43
C VAL A 71 -8.46 -8.44 -29.45
N LEU A 72 -9.67 -8.47 -29.98
CA LEU A 72 -10.85 -8.72 -29.15
C LEU A 72 -10.79 -10.13 -28.56
N ILE A 73 -10.96 -10.21 -27.26
CA ILE A 73 -11.03 -11.48 -26.54
C ILE A 73 -12.41 -12.09 -26.75
N ARG A 74 -12.42 -13.35 -27.17
CA ARG A 74 -13.66 -14.13 -27.33
C ARG A 74 -13.83 -15.05 -26.11
N PRO A 75 -14.87 -14.87 -25.28
CA PRO A 75 -15.06 -15.66 -24.06
C PRO A 75 -15.23 -17.16 -24.28
N ASP A 76 -15.71 -17.55 -25.45
CA ASP A 76 -15.92 -18.94 -25.86
C ASP A 76 -14.65 -19.63 -26.38
N GLN A 77 -13.59 -18.88 -26.64
CA GLN A 77 -12.35 -19.39 -27.22
C GLN A 77 -11.25 -19.43 -26.17
N LYS A 78 -10.92 -20.64 -25.71
CA LYS A 78 -9.78 -20.89 -24.82
C LYS A 78 -8.49 -20.89 -25.63
N SER A 79 -7.78 -19.75 -25.66
CA SER A 79 -6.55 -19.57 -26.42
C SER A 79 -5.63 -18.55 -25.73
N THR A 80 -4.39 -18.49 -26.19
CA THR A 80 -3.49 -17.38 -25.90
C THR A 80 -3.65 -16.32 -26.99
N TYR A 81 -3.65 -15.06 -26.58
CA TYR A 81 -3.77 -13.92 -27.46
C TYR A 81 -2.44 -13.14 -27.48
N PRO A 82 -2.00 -12.61 -28.64
CA PRO A 82 -0.90 -11.67 -28.66
C PRO A 82 -1.28 -10.41 -27.87
N GLY A 83 -0.32 -9.82 -27.17
CA GLY A 83 -0.59 -8.66 -26.34
C GLY A 83 0.64 -8.15 -25.62
N LYS A 84 0.40 -7.19 -24.73
CA LYS A 84 1.41 -6.60 -23.84
C LYS A 84 1.10 -6.93 -22.40
N VAL A 85 2.15 -7.23 -21.64
CA VAL A 85 2.06 -7.40 -20.20
C VAL A 85 2.91 -6.32 -19.54
N SER A 86 2.32 -5.61 -18.61
CA SER A 86 3.00 -4.59 -17.80
C SER A 86 2.82 -4.88 -16.32
N VAL A 87 3.79 -4.43 -15.54
CA VAL A 87 3.76 -4.53 -14.08
C VAL A 87 3.90 -3.12 -13.52
N SER A 88 3.03 -2.78 -12.60
CA SER A 88 3.05 -1.51 -11.90
C SER A 88 2.72 -1.70 -10.42
N LEU A 89 2.99 -0.68 -9.60
CA LEU A 89 2.51 -0.70 -8.24
C LEU A 89 1.08 -0.18 -8.15
N GLY A 90 0.27 -0.88 -7.37
CA GLY A 90 -1.10 -0.54 -7.04
C GLY A 90 -1.33 -0.49 -5.54
N GLY A 91 -2.59 -0.51 -5.17
CA GLY A 91 -3.05 -0.36 -3.80
C GLY A 91 -3.41 1.10 -3.47
N VAL A 92 -4.59 1.28 -2.90
CA VAL A 92 -5.16 2.63 -2.65
C VAL A 92 -4.26 3.44 -1.72
N ALA A 93 -3.81 2.85 -0.61
CA ALA A 93 -2.95 3.55 0.33
C ALA A 93 -1.60 3.90 -0.29
N ARG A 94 -1.02 2.99 -1.07
CA ARG A 94 0.23 3.24 -1.79
C ARG A 94 0.08 4.41 -2.78
N ASN A 95 -1.01 4.45 -3.54
CA ASN A 95 -1.25 5.51 -4.51
C ASN A 95 -1.46 6.88 -3.84
N ILE A 96 -2.17 6.91 -2.70
CA ILE A 96 -2.33 8.12 -1.88
C ILE A 96 -0.97 8.57 -1.33
N ALA A 97 -0.16 7.64 -0.81
CA ALA A 97 1.16 7.97 -0.27
C ALA A 97 2.10 8.52 -1.35
N GLU A 98 2.09 7.94 -2.56
CA GLU A 98 2.88 8.46 -3.69
C GLU A 98 2.41 9.86 -4.11
N ALA A 99 1.11 10.08 -4.26
CA ALA A 99 0.56 11.39 -4.61
C ALA A 99 0.95 12.44 -3.56
N THR A 100 0.83 12.11 -2.29
CA THR A 100 1.24 12.97 -1.17
C THR A 100 2.73 13.26 -1.21
N HIS A 101 3.57 12.23 -1.41
CA HIS A 101 5.01 12.38 -1.52
C HIS A 101 5.39 13.33 -2.65
N ARG A 102 4.80 13.15 -3.84
CA ARG A 102 5.06 14.00 -5.01
C ARG A 102 4.67 15.47 -4.76
N VAL A 103 3.50 15.70 -4.17
CA VAL A 103 3.05 17.06 -3.82
C VAL A 103 3.99 17.72 -2.81
N MET A 104 4.37 17.00 -1.75
CA MET A 104 5.26 17.51 -0.70
C MET A 104 6.66 17.77 -1.22
N SER A 105 7.17 16.94 -2.13
CA SER A 105 8.50 17.11 -2.74
C SER A 105 8.58 18.38 -3.62
N VAL A 106 7.48 18.82 -4.22
CA VAL A 106 7.42 20.04 -5.05
C VAL A 106 7.21 21.30 -4.20
N SER A 107 6.50 21.15 -3.08
CA SER A 107 6.00 22.28 -2.28
C SER A 107 7.04 22.96 -1.39
N ASN A 108 8.32 22.73 -1.53
CA ASN A 108 9.43 23.42 -0.83
C ASN A 108 10.33 22.49 -0.02
N GLY A 109 11.50 22.27 -0.36
CA GLY A 109 12.66 22.02 0.52
C GLY A 109 12.39 21.68 2.01
N SER A 110 11.16 21.32 2.35
CA SER A 110 10.73 21.00 3.70
C SER A 110 11.17 19.58 4.04
N ASP A 111 11.61 19.38 5.27
CA ASP A 111 11.90 18.07 5.86
C ASP A 111 10.63 17.17 5.98
N ALA A 112 9.55 17.56 5.32
CA ALA A 112 8.29 16.87 5.32
C ALA A 112 8.40 15.53 4.57
N THR A 113 8.03 14.45 5.22
CA THR A 113 8.10 13.09 4.67
C THR A 113 6.77 12.36 4.76
N THR A 114 6.48 11.58 3.73
CA THR A 114 5.34 10.65 3.73
C THR A 114 5.83 9.26 4.12
N LEU A 115 5.13 8.60 5.04
CA LEU A 115 5.35 7.21 5.41
C LEU A 115 4.16 6.38 4.95
N LEU A 116 4.42 5.40 4.08
CA LEU A 116 3.46 4.35 3.75
C LEU A 116 3.62 3.20 4.74
N VAL A 117 2.55 2.85 5.44
CA VAL A 117 2.50 1.68 6.32
C VAL A 117 1.62 0.62 5.67
N ALA A 118 2.24 -0.47 5.21
CA ALA A 118 1.54 -1.53 4.49
C ALA A 118 2.18 -2.89 4.75
N PRO A 119 1.39 -3.98 4.93
CA PRO A 119 1.93 -5.32 4.96
C PRO A 119 2.33 -5.75 3.54
N ILE A 120 3.47 -6.41 3.45
CA ILE A 120 3.96 -7.07 2.24
C ILE A 120 4.39 -8.50 2.58
N GLY A 121 4.35 -9.41 1.63
CA GLY A 121 4.90 -10.75 1.81
C GLY A 121 6.43 -10.72 1.78
N ASN A 122 7.05 -11.73 2.39
CA ASN A 122 8.48 -11.97 2.20
C ASN A 122 8.72 -12.79 0.92
N ASP A 123 8.30 -12.23 -0.22
CA ASP A 123 8.35 -12.85 -1.55
C ASP A 123 8.91 -11.87 -2.61
N GLU A 124 8.96 -12.30 -3.86
CA GLU A 124 9.50 -11.48 -4.96
C GLU A 124 8.64 -10.23 -5.23
N PHE A 125 7.31 -10.32 -5.03
CA PHE A 125 6.44 -9.15 -5.17
C PHE A 125 6.64 -8.15 -4.03
N GLY A 126 6.89 -8.61 -2.80
CA GLY A 126 7.26 -7.74 -1.68
C GLY A 126 8.58 -7.00 -1.92
N LYS A 127 9.57 -7.68 -2.47
CA LYS A 127 10.82 -7.05 -2.90
C LYS A 127 10.59 -6.02 -4.00
N LEU A 128 9.72 -6.34 -4.97
CA LEU A 128 9.36 -5.42 -6.05
C LEU A 128 8.65 -4.18 -5.51
N ILE A 129 7.67 -4.34 -4.61
CA ILE A 129 6.99 -3.22 -3.94
C ILE A 129 8.02 -2.33 -3.24
N SER A 130 8.94 -2.92 -2.49
CA SER A 130 9.96 -2.16 -1.76
C SER A 130 10.89 -1.41 -2.70
N SER A 131 11.45 -2.08 -3.70
CA SER A 131 12.42 -1.47 -4.63
C SER A 131 11.80 -0.37 -5.49
N MET A 132 10.58 -0.56 -5.98
CA MET A 132 9.88 0.45 -6.76
C MET A 132 9.46 1.65 -5.90
N THR A 133 9.07 1.43 -4.64
CA THR A 133 8.76 2.50 -3.68
C THR A 133 10.01 3.32 -3.39
N GLU A 134 11.15 2.67 -3.15
CA GLU A 134 12.44 3.32 -2.94
C GLU A 134 12.89 4.13 -4.16
N SER A 135 12.70 3.59 -5.38
CA SER A 135 13.07 4.27 -6.63
C SER A 135 12.34 5.61 -6.85
N LEU A 136 11.18 5.79 -6.22
CA LEU A 136 10.44 7.04 -6.21
C LEU A 136 10.95 8.04 -5.14
N GLY A 137 11.97 7.67 -4.38
CA GLY A 137 12.47 8.45 -3.24
C GLY A 137 11.58 8.38 -2.00
N MET A 138 10.62 7.47 -1.97
CA MET A 138 9.74 7.27 -0.82
C MET A 138 10.42 6.39 0.24
N ARG A 139 10.01 6.56 1.48
CA ARG A 139 10.45 5.73 2.61
C ARG A 139 9.85 4.32 2.48
N THR A 140 10.66 3.32 2.81
CA THR A 140 10.27 1.90 2.81
C THR A 140 10.20 1.29 4.21
N ASP A 141 10.58 2.03 5.23
CA ASP A 141 10.61 1.57 6.62
C ASP A 141 9.21 1.34 7.23
N GLY A 142 8.14 1.74 6.54
CA GLY A 142 6.76 1.38 6.88
C GLY A 142 6.21 0.17 6.13
N LEU A 143 6.97 -0.41 5.20
CA LEU A 143 6.60 -1.66 4.56
C LEU A 143 6.96 -2.83 5.50
N VAL A 144 5.96 -3.56 5.96
CA VAL A 144 6.10 -4.60 6.98
C VAL A 144 6.10 -5.99 6.32
N PRO A 145 7.27 -6.65 6.21
CA PRO A 145 7.32 -8.01 5.70
C PRO A 145 6.62 -8.99 6.64
N VAL A 146 5.75 -9.84 6.10
CA VAL A 146 5.02 -10.86 6.85
C VAL A 146 5.45 -12.23 6.36
N GLU A 147 6.12 -12.98 7.24
CA GLU A 147 6.62 -14.32 6.93
C GLU A 147 5.49 -15.30 6.59
N GLY A 148 5.74 -16.14 5.57
CA GLY A 148 4.80 -17.16 5.13
C GLY A 148 3.54 -16.62 4.44
N ARG A 149 3.49 -15.33 4.14
CA ARG A 149 2.38 -14.69 3.43
C ARG A 149 2.83 -14.19 2.06
N GLN A 150 1.90 -14.17 1.12
CA GLN A 150 2.12 -13.60 -0.21
C GLN A 150 1.78 -12.11 -0.22
N SER A 151 2.55 -11.35 -0.99
CA SER A 151 2.26 -9.94 -1.23
C SER A 151 0.97 -9.78 -2.04
N PRO A 152 0.21 -8.69 -1.82
CA PRO A 152 -0.99 -8.42 -2.59
C PRO A 152 -0.68 -8.26 -4.09
N VAL A 153 -1.46 -8.95 -4.91
CA VAL A 153 -1.33 -8.92 -6.38
C VAL A 153 -2.70 -8.77 -7.02
N CYS A 154 -2.78 -7.93 -8.04
CA CYS A 154 -3.95 -7.81 -8.90
C CYS A 154 -3.55 -8.12 -10.34
N ASN A 155 -4.18 -9.11 -10.96
CA ASN A 155 -3.97 -9.46 -12.36
C ASN A 155 -5.20 -9.03 -13.17
N LEU A 156 -4.98 -8.16 -14.15
CA LEU A 156 -6.01 -7.56 -14.98
C LEU A 156 -5.83 -7.99 -16.43
N LEU A 157 -6.90 -8.38 -17.08
CA LEU A 157 -6.95 -8.68 -18.49
C LEU A 157 -7.81 -7.64 -19.21
N LEU A 158 -7.21 -6.88 -20.10
CA LEU A 158 -7.86 -5.88 -20.93
C LEU A 158 -7.94 -6.39 -22.38
N ASP A 159 -8.96 -5.97 -23.10
CA ASP A 159 -9.04 -6.21 -24.54
C ASP A 159 -8.24 -5.16 -25.35
N SER A 160 -8.35 -5.21 -26.68
CA SER A 160 -7.67 -4.30 -27.59
C SER A 160 -8.13 -2.84 -27.46
N HIS A 161 -9.27 -2.57 -26.85
CA HIS A 161 -9.79 -1.24 -26.58
C HIS A 161 -9.38 -0.72 -25.20
N GLY A 162 -8.71 -1.56 -24.37
CA GLY A 162 -8.37 -1.23 -23.00
C GLY A 162 -9.51 -1.47 -22.01
N GLU A 163 -10.58 -2.14 -22.42
CA GLU A 163 -11.70 -2.46 -21.56
C GLU A 163 -11.37 -3.70 -20.70
N LEU A 164 -11.69 -3.61 -19.40
CA LEU A 164 -11.46 -4.70 -18.46
C LEU A 164 -12.39 -5.89 -18.79
N GLN A 165 -11.78 -7.02 -19.10
CA GLN A 165 -12.48 -8.26 -19.36
C GLN A 165 -12.53 -9.16 -18.12
N TRP A 166 -11.40 -9.29 -17.43
CA TRP A 166 -11.25 -10.14 -16.25
C TRP A 166 -10.26 -9.51 -15.28
N GLY A 167 -10.50 -9.77 -14.00
CA GLY A 167 -9.55 -9.43 -12.93
C GLY A 167 -9.53 -10.52 -11.88
N ILE A 168 -8.32 -10.85 -11.40
CA ILE A 168 -8.11 -11.73 -10.26
C ILE A 168 -7.20 -10.99 -9.30
N SER A 169 -7.64 -10.84 -8.06
CA SER A 169 -6.84 -10.18 -7.03
C SER A 169 -6.67 -11.07 -5.82
N ASP A 170 -5.44 -11.21 -5.36
CA ASP A 170 -5.12 -11.79 -4.06
C ASP A 170 -4.84 -10.63 -3.09
N MET A 171 -5.81 -10.36 -2.22
CA MET A 171 -5.76 -9.30 -1.21
C MET A 171 -5.91 -9.90 0.20
N ASP A 172 -5.54 -11.17 0.37
CA ASP A 172 -5.70 -11.86 1.66
C ASP A 172 -4.84 -11.21 2.75
N LEU A 173 -3.61 -10.86 2.44
CA LEU A 173 -2.69 -10.27 3.43
C LEU A 173 -3.21 -8.95 4.02
N PRO A 174 -3.58 -7.91 3.27
CA PRO A 174 -4.08 -6.68 3.86
C PRO A 174 -5.47 -6.84 4.51
N ASN A 175 -6.30 -7.77 4.04
CA ASN A 175 -7.63 -8.01 4.60
C ASN A 175 -7.57 -8.73 5.96
N THR A 176 -6.52 -9.50 6.22
CA THR A 176 -6.32 -10.26 7.45
C THR A 176 -5.25 -9.65 8.36
N TRP A 177 -4.69 -8.50 7.97
CA TRP A 177 -3.68 -7.80 8.75
C TRP A 177 -4.33 -7.08 9.93
N GLU A 178 -4.09 -7.58 11.10
CA GLU A 178 -4.61 -7.00 12.34
C GLU A 178 -3.77 -5.78 12.71
N THR A 179 -4.44 -4.65 12.93
CA THR A 179 -3.81 -3.38 13.32
C THR A 179 -3.08 -3.46 14.65
N ASP A 180 -3.41 -4.44 15.49
CA ASP A 180 -2.75 -4.70 16.77
C ASP A 180 -1.28 -5.10 16.61
N ARG A 181 -0.91 -5.59 15.43
CA ARG A 181 0.49 -5.91 15.07
C ARG A 181 1.28 -4.69 14.63
N VAL A 182 0.59 -3.59 14.31
CA VAL A 182 1.21 -2.30 14.02
C VAL A 182 0.97 -1.42 15.21
N GLY A 183 1.83 -1.50 16.19
CA GLY A 183 1.82 -0.58 17.32
C GLY A 183 2.11 0.86 16.85
N LEU A 184 1.14 1.49 16.24
CA LEU A 184 1.17 2.93 16.01
C LEU A 184 0.93 3.63 17.35
N THR A 185 1.99 3.89 18.07
CA THR A 185 1.89 4.70 19.29
C THR A 185 1.95 6.16 18.87
N PHE A 186 0.81 6.83 18.98
CA PHE A 186 0.75 8.28 18.85
C PHE A 186 1.16 8.87 20.21
N THR A 187 2.33 9.44 20.30
CA THR A 187 2.72 10.20 21.48
C THR A 187 2.29 11.65 21.27
N GLU A 188 1.30 12.11 22.02
CA GLU A 188 1.06 13.53 22.16
C GLU A 188 2.26 14.10 22.90
N GLN A 189 2.96 15.05 22.30
CA GLN A 189 3.93 15.86 23.02
C GLN A 189 3.18 16.98 23.74
N PRO A 190 3.54 17.24 25.01
CA PRO A 190 2.94 18.31 25.80
C PRO A 190 3.21 19.71 25.23
#